data_932ba207e6515bee4b2a314e30bdfcd9
#
_entry.id   932ba207e6515bee4b2a314e30bdfcd9
#
_cell.length_a   1.000
_cell.length_b   1.000
_cell.length_c   1.000
_cell.angle_alpha   90.00
_cell.angle_beta   90.00
_cell.angle_gamma   90.00
#
_symmetry.space_group_name_H-M   'P 1'
#
loop_
_entity.id
_entity.type
_entity.pdbx_description
1 polymer ?
#
loop_
_entity_poly.entity_id
_entity_poly.type
_entity_poly.pdbx_seq_one_letter_code
_entity_poly.pdbx_strand_id
1 'polypeptide(L)'
;MNQQTRLPGVFGIFILGMLQVLVWGGSFFLMAVMADPIMKETGWASQWVYGALSLSILVSAMLAPLTSRLIVRYGGRPILASSGLGVAIGLFLMASSTSLPMFLLSWAVIGVGMALGLYEALFAALGSLYGERASSAITGITLISGFATTLSWPAVALVIEQVGWRATCVAYGVLLVVAVAPLYLWVLARGAGALTKSQAVSDESLLIDRRIYLLLTLIFALGAVIMTAMSVQLISLLQGQGYSLAAAIGLSALLGPSQVGSRVLQVFSRKRHPIWTTLISVVFVAIGLLFVTIAPAMTALGLVIYGAGNGLRAIVRGLLPLALMSPTHYVLLMGRMARPSLIGQALTPLAGGYLLQAWGAGGVLAGLSSLAVLNVLLVLLLIWLVCKEQR
;
A
#
# COMPACT_ATOMS: atom_id res chain seq x y z
N MET A 1 32.17 -1.08 19.01
CA MET A 1 32.30 -1.79 17.73
C MET A 1 30.90 -1.93 17.11
N ASN A 2 30.57 -1.06 16.14
CA ASN A 2 29.30 -1.13 15.40
C ASN A 2 29.30 -2.38 14.53
N GLN A 3 28.62 -3.44 14.98
CA GLN A 3 28.24 -4.52 14.07
C GLN A 3 27.19 -3.94 13.10
N GLN A 4 27.67 -3.46 11.95
CA GLN A 4 26.78 -3.05 10.88
C GLN A 4 25.95 -4.27 10.48
N THR A 5 24.67 -4.24 10.78
CA THR A 5 23.72 -5.29 10.39
C THR A 5 23.82 -5.51 8.87
N ARG A 6 24.15 -6.73 8.45
CA ARG A 6 24.21 -7.06 7.02
C ARG A 6 22.82 -7.03 6.44
N LEU A 7 22.66 -6.40 5.27
CA LEU A 7 21.42 -6.47 4.49
C LEU A 7 21.03 -7.93 4.24
N PRO A 8 19.73 -8.25 4.18
CA PRO A 8 19.29 -9.55 3.68
C PRO A 8 19.88 -9.77 2.29
N GLY A 9 20.47 -10.95 2.05
CA GLY A 9 20.91 -11.32 0.72
C GLY A 9 19.73 -11.37 -0.27
N VAL A 10 19.99 -11.58 -1.54
CA VAL A 10 18.95 -11.65 -2.60
C VAL A 10 17.83 -12.62 -2.21
N PHE A 11 18.17 -13.77 -1.65
CA PHE A 11 17.20 -14.75 -1.17
C PHE A 11 16.35 -14.22 0.00
N GLY A 12 16.93 -13.48 0.95
CA GLY A 12 16.20 -12.86 2.03
C GLY A 12 15.22 -11.77 1.53
N ILE A 13 15.64 -10.97 0.54
CA ILE A 13 14.76 -10.00 -0.12
C ILE A 13 13.59 -10.70 -0.83
N PHE A 14 13.86 -11.82 -1.49
CA PHE A 14 12.82 -12.64 -2.13
C PHE A 14 11.79 -13.15 -1.10
N ILE A 15 12.24 -13.70 0.02
CA ILE A 15 11.35 -14.16 1.09
C ILE A 15 10.53 -13.01 1.65
N LEU A 16 11.13 -11.85 1.95
CA LEU A 16 10.40 -10.69 2.45
C LEU A 16 9.35 -10.20 1.45
N GLY A 17 9.66 -10.25 0.14
CA GLY A 17 8.70 -9.95 -0.93
C GLY A 17 7.53 -10.94 -0.96
N MET A 18 7.80 -12.24 -0.84
CA MET A 18 6.77 -13.27 -0.78
C MET A 18 5.91 -13.16 0.48
N LEU A 19 6.50 -12.81 1.63
CA LEU A 19 5.73 -12.51 2.85
C LEU A 19 4.78 -11.33 2.65
N GLN A 20 5.22 -10.30 1.91
CA GLN A 20 4.32 -9.20 1.55
C GLN A 20 3.20 -9.66 0.61
N VAL A 21 3.47 -10.55 -0.37
CA VAL A 21 2.42 -11.16 -1.20
C VAL A 21 1.37 -11.84 -0.32
N LEU A 22 1.81 -12.64 0.66
CA LEU A 22 0.90 -13.35 1.56
C LEU A 22 0.10 -12.39 2.47
N VAL A 23 0.74 -11.41 3.08
CA VAL A 23 0.04 -10.48 4.00
C VAL A 23 -0.94 -9.59 3.25
N TRP A 24 -0.56 -9.03 2.08
CA TRP A 24 -1.46 -8.24 1.23
C TRP A 24 -2.60 -9.09 0.66
N GLY A 25 -2.29 -10.33 0.22
CA GLY A 25 -3.27 -11.27 -0.34
C GLY A 25 -4.30 -11.73 0.69
N GLY A 26 -3.88 -11.95 1.94
CA GLY A 26 -4.77 -12.35 3.05
C GLY A 26 -5.49 -11.17 3.73
N SER A 27 -5.27 -9.94 3.30
CA SER A 27 -5.88 -8.74 3.89
C SER A 27 -6.46 -7.82 2.82
N PHE A 28 -5.72 -6.80 2.37
CA PHE A 28 -6.22 -5.76 1.46
C PHE A 28 -6.80 -6.32 0.16
N PHE A 29 -6.12 -7.26 -0.48
CA PHE A 29 -6.54 -7.82 -1.77
C PHE A 29 -7.58 -8.95 -1.65
N LEU A 30 -7.80 -9.46 -0.45
CA LEU A 30 -8.68 -10.59 -0.21
C LEU A 30 -10.14 -10.30 -0.59
N MET A 31 -10.63 -9.10 -0.27
CA MET A 31 -12.02 -8.70 -0.51
C MET A 31 -12.42 -8.79 -1.98
N ALA A 32 -11.51 -8.52 -2.91
CA ALA A 32 -11.80 -8.57 -4.34
C ALA A 32 -12.30 -9.94 -4.82
N VAL A 33 -11.88 -11.02 -4.15
CA VAL A 33 -12.24 -12.40 -4.50
C VAL A 33 -13.31 -12.98 -3.57
N MET A 34 -13.33 -12.51 -2.32
CA MET A 34 -14.25 -13.03 -1.28
C MET A 34 -15.63 -12.36 -1.28
N ALA A 35 -15.76 -11.15 -1.81
CA ALA A 35 -16.99 -10.37 -1.69
C ALA A 35 -18.22 -11.11 -2.26
N ASP A 36 -18.13 -11.60 -3.50
CA ASP A 36 -19.24 -12.27 -4.17
C ASP A 36 -19.69 -13.57 -3.47
N PRO A 37 -18.78 -14.51 -3.12
CA PRO A 37 -19.14 -15.69 -2.34
C PRO A 37 -19.83 -15.36 -1.00
N ILE A 38 -19.30 -14.34 -0.29
CA ILE A 38 -19.87 -13.90 0.99
C ILE A 38 -21.29 -13.36 0.78
N MET A 39 -21.50 -12.44 -0.16
CA MET A 39 -22.80 -11.85 -0.45
C MET A 39 -23.84 -12.91 -0.88
N LYS A 40 -23.42 -13.89 -1.69
CA LYS A 40 -24.28 -14.98 -2.13
C LYS A 40 -24.73 -15.88 -0.98
N GLU A 41 -23.88 -16.19 -0.03
CA GLU A 41 -24.18 -17.06 1.09
C GLU A 41 -24.98 -16.35 2.19
N THR A 42 -24.58 -15.10 2.51
CA THR A 42 -25.11 -14.39 3.68
C THR A 42 -26.28 -13.47 3.37
N GLY A 43 -26.44 -13.05 2.10
CA GLY A 43 -27.43 -12.05 1.71
C GLY A 43 -27.09 -10.62 2.18
N TRP A 44 -25.90 -10.38 2.72
CA TRP A 44 -25.54 -9.04 3.18
C TRP A 44 -25.36 -8.08 2.00
N ALA A 45 -25.82 -6.84 2.18
CA ALA A 45 -25.69 -5.82 1.15
C ALA A 45 -24.22 -5.49 0.86
N SER A 46 -23.92 -5.26 -0.42
CA SER A 46 -22.57 -5.02 -0.93
C SER A 46 -21.83 -3.88 -0.21
N GLN A 47 -22.55 -2.83 0.17
CA GLN A 47 -22.00 -1.70 0.92
C GLN A 47 -21.37 -2.10 2.26
N TRP A 48 -21.94 -3.08 2.96
CA TRP A 48 -21.40 -3.57 4.23
C TRP A 48 -20.21 -4.51 4.01
N VAL A 49 -20.29 -5.35 2.98
CA VAL A 49 -19.19 -6.28 2.66
C VAL A 49 -17.96 -5.52 2.21
N TYR A 50 -18.08 -4.61 1.25
CA TYR A 50 -16.95 -3.76 0.84
C TYR A 50 -16.57 -2.72 1.91
N GLY A 51 -17.53 -2.23 2.69
CA GLY A 51 -17.29 -1.33 3.81
C GLY A 51 -16.41 -1.93 4.90
N ALA A 52 -16.41 -3.25 5.06
CA ALA A 52 -15.54 -3.94 5.99
C ALA A 52 -14.04 -3.75 5.65
N LEU A 53 -13.68 -3.72 4.36
CA LEU A 53 -12.33 -3.35 3.93
C LEU A 53 -11.99 -1.90 4.30
N SER A 54 -12.91 -0.96 4.09
CA SER A 54 -12.73 0.44 4.51
C SER A 54 -12.50 0.54 6.01
N LEU A 55 -13.22 -0.23 6.82
CA LEU A 55 -13.03 -0.31 8.27
C LEU A 55 -11.63 -0.83 8.63
N SER A 56 -11.15 -1.89 7.97
CA SER A 56 -9.80 -2.43 8.24
C SER A 56 -8.70 -1.42 7.90
N ILE A 57 -8.84 -0.70 6.78
CA ILE A 57 -7.90 0.36 6.38
C ILE A 57 -7.93 1.51 7.41
N LEU A 58 -9.10 1.88 7.91
CA LEU A 58 -9.25 2.93 8.92
C LEU A 58 -8.60 2.52 10.24
N VAL A 59 -8.81 1.27 10.71
CA VAL A 59 -8.14 0.72 11.91
C VAL A 59 -6.62 0.75 11.71
N SER A 60 -6.14 0.32 10.54
CA SER A 60 -4.72 0.37 10.21
C SER A 60 -4.18 1.81 10.24
N ALA A 61 -4.94 2.79 9.73
CA ALA A 61 -4.59 4.20 9.78
C ALA A 61 -4.44 4.73 11.21
N MET A 62 -5.36 4.37 12.09
CA MET A 62 -5.33 4.79 13.50
C MET A 62 -4.13 4.18 14.24
N LEU A 63 -3.77 2.94 13.92
CA LEU A 63 -2.67 2.23 14.56
C LEU A 63 -1.29 2.52 13.95
N ALA A 64 -1.19 3.07 12.74
CA ALA A 64 0.08 3.30 12.07
C ALA A 64 1.13 4.09 12.90
N PRO A 65 0.77 5.19 13.61
CA PRO A 65 1.73 5.88 14.47
C PRO A 65 2.17 5.03 15.68
N LEU A 66 1.25 4.23 16.23
CA LEU A 66 1.56 3.31 17.33
C LEU A 66 2.52 2.22 16.87
N THR A 67 2.28 1.63 15.69
CA THR A 67 3.15 0.61 15.08
C THR A 67 4.58 1.14 14.93
N SER A 68 4.76 2.37 14.45
CA SER A 68 6.07 2.99 14.34
C SER A 68 6.77 3.17 15.71
N ARG A 69 6.04 3.57 16.75
CA ARG A 69 6.57 3.64 18.11
C ARG A 69 6.97 2.25 18.65
N LEU A 70 6.17 1.23 18.35
CA LEU A 70 6.49 -0.16 18.73
C LEU A 70 7.74 -0.66 18.02
N ILE A 71 7.91 -0.33 16.72
CA ILE A 71 9.12 -0.66 15.95
C ILE A 71 10.35 0.00 16.54
N VAL A 72 10.27 1.27 16.96
CA VAL A 72 11.36 1.98 17.66
C VAL A 72 11.69 1.32 19.00
N ARG A 73 10.67 0.91 19.75
CA ARG A 73 10.84 0.36 21.12
C ARG A 73 11.30 -1.10 21.13
N TYR A 74 10.71 -1.95 20.29
CA TYR A 74 10.90 -3.40 20.31
C TYR A 74 11.67 -3.93 19.09
N GLY A 75 11.94 -3.07 18.11
CA GLY A 75 12.52 -3.46 16.81
C GLY A 75 11.47 -3.91 15.82
N GLY A 76 11.80 -3.83 14.52
CA GLY A 76 10.87 -4.18 13.43
C GLY A 76 10.57 -5.68 13.32
N ARG A 77 11.52 -6.53 13.72
CA ARG A 77 11.44 -8.00 13.59
C ARG A 77 10.23 -8.62 14.29
N PRO A 78 9.99 -8.42 15.61
CA PRO A 78 8.84 -9.00 16.29
C PRO A 78 7.51 -8.37 15.84
N ILE A 79 7.50 -7.09 15.50
CA ILE A 79 6.28 -6.39 15.03
C ILE A 79 5.82 -6.95 13.69
N LEU A 80 6.72 -7.09 12.72
CA LEU A 80 6.39 -7.69 11.42
C LEU A 80 6.01 -9.17 11.56
N ALA A 81 6.67 -9.92 12.44
CA ALA A 81 6.34 -11.31 12.71
C ALA A 81 4.91 -11.47 13.28
N SER A 82 4.45 -10.54 14.10
CA SER A 82 3.10 -10.57 14.68
C SER A 82 1.99 -10.24 13.67
N SER A 83 2.32 -9.65 12.52
CA SER A 83 1.32 -9.25 11.52
C SER A 83 0.54 -10.44 10.96
N GLY A 84 1.22 -11.53 10.67
CA GLY A 84 0.58 -12.75 10.17
C GLY A 84 -0.42 -13.33 11.17
N LEU A 85 -0.09 -13.30 12.46
CA LEU A 85 -1.00 -13.73 13.52
C LEU A 85 -2.22 -12.81 13.61
N GLY A 86 -2.01 -11.48 13.54
CA GLY A 86 -3.11 -10.51 13.55
C GLY A 86 -4.09 -10.72 12.39
N VAL A 87 -3.59 -10.89 11.16
CA VAL A 87 -4.44 -11.20 10.01
C VAL A 87 -5.12 -12.56 10.16
N ALA A 88 -4.39 -13.59 10.60
CA ALA A 88 -4.94 -14.94 10.78
C ALA A 88 -6.08 -15.00 11.80
N ILE A 89 -5.96 -14.32 12.94
CA ILE A 89 -7.04 -14.22 13.93
C ILE A 89 -8.28 -13.60 13.28
N GLY A 90 -8.11 -12.52 12.52
CA GLY A 90 -9.21 -11.90 11.79
C GLY A 90 -9.85 -12.85 10.77
N LEU A 91 -9.06 -13.63 10.03
CA LEU A 91 -9.58 -14.63 9.09
C LEU A 91 -10.33 -15.76 9.79
N PHE A 92 -9.86 -16.24 10.94
CA PHE A 92 -10.59 -17.26 11.73
C PHE A 92 -11.92 -16.72 12.28
N LEU A 93 -11.93 -15.48 12.76
CA LEU A 93 -13.17 -14.80 13.15
C LEU A 93 -14.11 -14.59 11.96
N MET A 94 -13.57 -14.27 10.78
CA MET A 94 -14.35 -14.13 9.55
C MET A 94 -14.98 -15.46 9.13
N ALA A 95 -14.21 -16.56 9.20
CA ALA A 95 -14.70 -17.90 8.88
C ALA A 95 -15.86 -18.33 9.79
N SER A 96 -15.82 -17.95 11.07
CA SER A 96 -16.85 -18.27 12.06
C SER A 96 -18.00 -17.27 12.12
N SER A 97 -17.95 -16.18 11.32
CA SER A 97 -18.96 -15.13 11.38
C SER A 97 -20.33 -15.60 10.87
N THR A 98 -21.35 -15.44 11.72
CA THR A 98 -22.76 -15.72 11.41
C THR A 98 -23.61 -14.45 11.37
N SER A 99 -23.04 -13.31 11.78
CA SER A 99 -23.70 -12.02 11.82
C SER A 99 -22.82 -10.92 11.22
N LEU A 100 -23.46 -9.88 10.69
CA LEU A 100 -22.76 -8.74 10.12
C LEU A 100 -21.82 -8.02 11.12
N PRO A 101 -22.22 -7.78 12.38
CA PRO A 101 -21.30 -7.18 13.36
C PRO A 101 -20.03 -8.02 13.59
N MET A 102 -20.15 -9.35 13.65
CA MET A 102 -19.02 -10.25 13.81
C MET A 102 -18.10 -10.22 12.57
N PHE A 103 -18.69 -10.15 11.37
CA PHE A 103 -17.93 -9.97 10.13
C PHE A 103 -17.17 -8.64 10.12
N LEU A 104 -17.80 -7.53 10.50
CA LEU A 104 -17.14 -6.22 10.62
C LEU A 104 -16.01 -6.24 11.66
N LEU A 105 -16.25 -6.89 12.81
CA LEU A 105 -15.23 -7.06 13.85
C LEU A 105 -14.02 -7.85 13.31
N SER A 106 -14.25 -8.91 12.54
CA SER A 106 -13.15 -9.69 11.94
C SER A 106 -12.27 -8.82 11.04
N TRP A 107 -12.85 -7.93 10.23
CA TRP A 107 -12.11 -6.98 9.40
C TRP A 107 -11.42 -5.89 10.22
N ALA A 108 -11.98 -5.46 11.34
CA ALA A 108 -11.26 -4.57 12.26
C ALA A 108 -10.00 -5.25 12.81
N VAL A 109 -10.06 -6.54 13.15
CA VAL A 109 -8.90 -7.33 13.59
C VAL A 109 -7.89 -7.53 12.45
N ILE A 110 -8.35 -7.80 11.21
CA ILE A 110 -7.48 -7.81 10.03
C ILE A 110 -6.75 -6.47 9.89
N GLY A 111 -7.44 -5.35 10.13
CA GLY A 111 -6.85 -4.00 10.12
C GLY A 111 -5.69 -3.82 11.10
N VAL A 112 -5.75 -4.47 12.28
CA VAL A 112 -4.61 -4.51 13.20
C VAL A 112 -3.42 -5.23 12.57
N GLY A 113 -3.65 -6.40 11.97
CA GLY A 113 -2.60 -7.14 11.25
C GLY A 113 -2.00 -6.33 10.08
N MET A 114 -2.84 -5.60 9.34
CA MET A 114 -2.42 -4.69 8.27
C MET A 114 -1.50 -3.59 8.80
N ALA A 115 -1.85 -2.97 9.93
CA ALA A 115 -1.02 -1.93 10.56
C ALA A 115 0.37 -2.44 10.94
N LEU A 116 0.47 -3.71 11.35
CA LEU A 116 1.72 -4.33 11.81
C LEU A 116 2.59 -4.86 10.66
N GLY A 117 2.05 -5.14 9.47
CA GLY A 117 2.76 -5.91 8.44
C GLY A 117 2.79 -5.33 7.04
N LEU A 118 1.96 -4.34 6.69
CA LEU A 118 1.98 -3.76 5.36
C LEU A 118 3.18 -2.81 5.16
N TYR A 119 3.27 -2.17 4.01
CA TYR A 119 4.45 -1.42 3.57
C TYR A 119 4.93 -0.37 4.57
N GLU A 120 4.04 0.31 5.29
CA GLU A 120 4.40 1.34 6.25
C GLU A 120 5.26 0.77 7.38
N ALA A 121 4.81 -0.34 7.96
CA ALA A 121 5.54 -1.04 9.02
C ALA A 121 6.82 -1.67 8.49
N LEU A 122 6.77 -2.30 7.30
CA LEU A 122 7.93 -2.91 6.68
C LEU A 122 9.02 -1.89 6.37
N PHE A 123 8.67 -0.76 5.74
CA PHE A 123 9.64 0.27 5.37
C PHE A 123 10.22 0.94 6.62
N ALA A 124 9.40 1.21 7.64
CA ALA A 124 9.86 1.70 8.92
C ALA A 124 10.86 0.73 9.56
N ALA A 125 10.56 -0.57 9.58
CA ALA A 125 11.44 -1.60 10.11
C ALA A 125 12.77 -1.70 9.33
N LEU A 126 12.72 -1.72 8.00
CA LEU A 126 13.92 -1.76 7.15
C LEU A 126 14.77 -0.50 7.31
N GLY A 127 14.13 0.67 7.35
CA GLY A 127 14.82 1.94 7.59
C GLY A 127 15.51 1.98 8.94
N SER A 128 14.86 1.46 10.01
CA SER A 128 15.47 1.38 11.35
C SER A 128 16.67 0.43 11.42
N LEU A 129 16.62 -0.68 10.66
CA LEU A 129 17.67 -1.72 10.69
C LEU A 129 18.87 -1.39 9.79
N TYR A 130 18.63 -0.78 8.63
CA TYR A 130 19.63 -0.67 7.57
C TYR A 130 19.93 0.78 7.13
N GLY A 131 19.16 1.76 7.64
CA GLY A 131 19.32 3.17 7.25
C GLY A 131 19.17 3.37 5.75
N GLU A 132 20.02 4.18 5.13
CA GLU A 132 20.01 4.47 3.69
C GLU A 132 20.17 3.21 2.82
N ARG A 133 20.86 2.18 3.33
CA ARG A 133 21.02 0.90 2.63
C ARG A 133 19.71 0.12 2.48
N ALA A 134 18.66 0.46 3.23
CA ALA A 134 17.32 -0.14 3.09
C ALA A 134 16.72 0.06 1.69
N SER A 135 17.19 1.07 0.94
CA SER A 135 16.66 1.42 -0.39
C SER A 135 16.67 0.24 -1.37
N SER A 136 17.74 -0.55 -1.39
CA SER A 136 17.84 -1.72 -2.27
C SER A 136 16.87 -2.83 -1.87
N ALA A 137 16.70 -3.07 -0.56
CA ALA A 137 15.75 -4.05 -0.04
C ALA A 137 14.30 -3.60 -0.32
N ILE A 138 13.96 -2.34 -0.06
CA ILE A 138 12.64 -1.76 -0.35
C ILE A 138 12.29 -1.95 -1.83
N THR A 139 13.22 -1.62 -2.74
CA THR A 139 12.99 -1.78 -4.19
C THR A 139 12.78 -3.24 -4.58
N GLY A 140 13.62 -4.15 -4.09
CA GLY A 140 13.49 -5.58 -4.39
C GLY A 140 12.21 -6.20 -3.85
N ILE A 141 11.85 -5.88 -2.60
CA ILE A 141 10.61 -6.36 -1.97
C ILE A 141 9.39 -5.83 -2.71
N THR A 142 9.35 -4.55 -3.06
CA THR A 142 8.21 -3.96 -3.77
C THR A 142 8.08 -4.50 -5.19
N LEU A 143 9.18 -4.88 -5.85
CA LEU A 143 9.14 -5.55 -7.14
C LEU A 143 8.42 -6.90 -7.04
N ILE A 144 8.82 -7.75 -6.08
CA ILE A 144 8.23 -9.08 -5.88
C ILE A 144 6.77 -8.97 -5.43
N SER A 145 6.48 -8.14 -4.44
CA SER A 145 5.13 -7.93 -3.94
C SER A 145 4.20 -7.24 -4.95
N GLY A 146 4.74 -6.68 -6.04
CA GLY A 146 3.96 -6.22 -7.18
C GLY A 146 3.14 -7.32 -7.85
N PHE A 147 3.53 -8.57 -7.69
CA PHE A 147 2.80 -9.74 -8.18
C PHE A 147 1.72 -10.24 -7.20
N ALA A 148 1.44 -9.51 -6.11
CA ALA A 148 0.52 -9.99 -5.08
C ALA A 148 -0.85 -10.35 -5.64
N THR A 149 -1.47 -9.49 -6.44
CA THR A 149 -2.78 -9.78 -7.04
C THR A 149 -2.71 -10.91 -8.07
N THR A 150 -1.67 -10.95 -8.88
CA THR A 150 -1.46 -11.98 -9.91
C THR A 150 -1.32 -13.38 -9.31
N LEU A 151 -0.71 -13.49 -8.12
CA LEU A 151 -0.52 -14.77 -7.43
C LEU A 151 -1.67 -15.10 -6.48
N SER A 152 -2.11 -14.13 -5.68
CA SER A 152 -3.10 -14.38 -4.63
C SER A 152 -4.51 -14.59 -5.17
N TRP A 153 -4.95 -13.81 -6.15
CA TRP A 153 -6.33 -13.89 -6.63
C TRP A 153 -6.68 -15.24 -7.26
N PRO A 154 -5.91 -15.76 -8.23
CA PRO A 154 -6.21 -17.08 -8.77
C PRO A 154 -6.10 -18.19 -7.73
N ALA A 155 -5.08 -18.13 -6.85
CA ALA A 155 -4.90 -19.14 -5.82
C ALA A 155 -6.09 -19.16 -4.83
N VAL A 156 -6.52 -17.99 -4.37
CA VAL A 156 -7.67 -17.88 -3.45
C VAL A 156 -8.97 -18.28 -4.15
N ALA A 157 -9.20 -17.86 -5.40
CA ALA A 157 -10.39 -18.22 -6.16
C ALA A 157 -10.52 -19.74 -6.34
N LEU A 158 -9.43 -20.41 -6.74
CA LEU A 158 -9.39 -21.88 -6.89
C LEU A 158 -9.74 -22.60 -5.58
N VAL A 159 -9.24 -22.13 -4.44
CA VAL A 159 -9.55 -22.75 -3.15
C VAL A 159 -11.00 -22.49 -2.76
N ILE A 160 -11.54 -21.27 -3.01
CA ILE A 160 -12.96 -20.95 -2.76
C ILE A 160 -13.88 -21.89 -3.55
N GLU A 161 -13.58 -22.16 -4.82
CA GLU A 161 -14.37 -23.06 -5.67
C GLU A 161 -14.41 -24.49 -5.12
N GLN A 162 -13.33 -24.95 -4.49
CA GLN A 162 -13.22 -26.32 -3.98
C GLN A 162 -13.84 -26.51 -2.58
N VAL A 163 -13.60 -25.57 -1.67
CA VAL A 163 -13.94 -25.75 -0.24
C VAL A 163 -14.79 -24.63 0.34
N GLY A 164 -15.17 -23.65 -0.46
CA GLY A 164 -15.93 -22.48 -0.03
C GLY A 164 -15.08 -21.42 0.69
N TRP A 165 -15.63 -20.22 0.84
CA TRP A 165 -14.91 -19.07 1.37
C TRP A 165 -14.51 -19.19 2.84
N ARG A 166 -15.34 -19.86 3.68
CA ARG A 166 -15.05 -20.04 5.11
C ARG A 166 -13.83 -20.93 5.34
N ALA A 167 -13.80 -22.09 4.67
CA ALA A 167 -12.65 -23.00 4.76
C ALA A 167 -11.39 -22.38 4.14
N THR A 168 -11.54 -21.57 3.09
CA THR A 168 -10.44 -20.79 2.50
C THR A 168 -9.85 -19.79 3.49
N CYS A 169 -10.68 -19.08 4.28
CA CYS A 169 -10.21 -18.21 5.35
C CYS A 169 -9.39 -18.97 6.39
N VAL A 170 -9.86 -20.15 6.81
CA VAL A 170 -9.12 -21.00 7.76
C VAL A 170 -7.78 -21.45 7.18
N ALA A 171 -7.79 -21.98 5.95
CA ALA A 171 -6.56 -22.44 5.29
C ALA A 171 -5.55 -21.30 5.12
N TYR A 172 -6.01 -20.12 4.69
CA TYR A 172 -5.14 -18.95 4.54
C TYR A 172 -4.62 -18.46 5.90
N GLY A 173 -5.46 -18.43 6.93
CA GLY A 173 -5.06 -18.08 8.28
C GLY A 173 -3.97 -19.01 8.82
N VAL A 174 -4.11 -20.33 8.63
CA VAL A 174 -3.08 -21.32 8.99
C VAL A 174 -1.77 -21.05 8.23
N LEU A 175 -1.85 -20.81 6.92
CA LEU A 175 -0.69 -20.45 6.10
C LEU A 175 0.05 -19.23 6.65
N LEU A 176 -0.69 -18.17 7.04
CA LEU A 176 -0.09 -16.96 7.61
C LEU A 176 0.60 -17.23 8.95
N VAL A 177 0.00 -18.02 9.83
CA VAL A 177 0.60 -18.38 11.12
C VAL A 177 1.91 -19.19 10.92
N VAL A 178 1.88 -20.16 10.03
CA VAL A 178 3.02 -21.06 9.80
C VAL A 178 4.16 -20.38 9.03
N ALA A 179 3.83 -19.49 8.08
CA ALA A 179 4.86 -18.88 7.22
C ALA A 179 5.38 -17.54 7.76
N VAL A 180 4.48 -16.62 8.18
CA VAL A 180 4.86 -15.22 8.37
C VAL A 180 5.79 -15.04 9.57
N ALA A 181 5.41 -15.52 10.74
CA ALA A 181 6.21 -15.32 11.95
C ALA A 181 7.58 -16.01 11.85
N PRO A 182 7.70 -17.31 11.51
CA PRO A 182 9.00 -17.97 11.43
C PRO A 182 9.94 -17.33 10.40
N LEU A 183 9.41 -16.97 9.21
CA LEU A 183 10.24 -16.43 8.14
C LEU A 183 10.72 -14.99 8.44
N TYR A 184 9.87 -14.12 9.01
CA TYR A 184 10.35 -12.81 9.48
C TYR A 184 11.41 -12.96 10.58
N LEU A 185 11.20 -13.89 11.52
CA LEU A 185 12.14 -14.15 12.59
C LEU A 185 13.45 -14.78 12.08
N TRP A 186 13.43 -15.45 10.96
CA TRP A 186 14.62 -16.01 10.35
C TRP A 186 15.40 -15.00 9.50
N VAL A 187 14.72 -14.26 8.64
CA VAL A 187 15.35 -13.39 7.63
C VAL A 187 15.81 -12.06 8.21
N LEU A 188 15.03 -11.45 9.12
CA LEU A 188 15.39 -10.17 9.68
C LEU A 188 16.39 -10.32 10.83
N ALA A 189 17.43 -9.50 10.78
CA ALA A 189 18.46 -9.48 11.81
C ALA A 189 17.85 -9.18 13.19
N ARG A 190 18.46 -9.77 14.24
CA ARG A 190 18.22 -9.38 15.63
C ARG A 190 18.87 -8.02 15.88
N GLY A 191 18.24 -6.93 15.40
CA GLY A 191 18.61 -5.58 15.80
C GLY A 191 17.90 -5.27 17.11
N ALA A 192 18.63 -4.95 18.17
CA ALA A 192 18.08 -4.15 19.24
C ALA A 192 17.53 -2.89 18.60
N GLY A 193 16.34 -2.42 19.03
CA GLY A 193 15.77 -1.19 18.52
C GLY A 193 16.89 -0.14 18.42
N ALA A 194 17.09 0.45 17.24
CA ALA A 194 18.28 1.19 16.86
C ALA A 194 18.53 2.48 17.69
N LEU A 195 17.77 2.65 18.71
CA LEU A 195 17.94 3.71 19.72
C LEU A 195 18.30 3.05 21.03
N THR A 196 19.60 3.05 21.33
CA THR A 196 20.09 2.95 22.72
C THR A 196 19.18 3.82 23.59
N LYS A 197 18.80 3.31 24.77
CA LYS A 197 17.91 3.93 25.78
C LYS A 197 18.18 5.43 26.11
N SER A 198 19.22 6.04 25.53
CA SER A 198 19.68 7.40 25.78
C SER A 198 19.05 8.49 24.89
N GLN A 199 18.28 8.12 23.85
CA GLN A 199 17.57 9.12 23.05
C GLN A 199 16.07 8.80 23.04
N ALA A 200 15.44 8.99 24.20
CA ALA A 200 14.03 9.34 24.21
C ALA A 200 13.93 10.65 23.40
N VAL A 201 13.56 10.52 22.11
CA VAL A 201 13.34 11.68 21.26
C VAL A 201 12.16 12.42 21.86
N SER A 202 12.44 13.51 22.58
CA SER A 202 11.43 14.48 22.93
C SER A 202 10.72 14.92 21.65
N ASP A 203 9.43 15.06 21.67
CA ASP A 203 8.62 15.49 20.50
C ASP A 203 9.10 16.84 19.91
N GLU A 204 9.91 17.59 20.67
CA GLU A 204 10.49 18.89 20.30
C GLU A 204 11.69 18.82 19.35
N SER A 205 12.34 17.66 19.16
CA SER A 205 13.56 17.53 18.34
C SER A 205 13.32 17.00 16.92
N LEU A 206 12.09 17.01 16.43
CA LEU A 206 11.76 16.67 15.03
C LEU A 206 12.16 17.85 14.11
N LEU A 207 13.45 18.09 13.94
CA LEU A 207 14.02 19.14 13.08
C LEU A 207 13.93 18.79 11.58
N ILE A 208 12.76 18.37 11.13
CA ILE A 208 12.43 18.39 9.70
C ILE A 208 11.64 19.67 9.47
N ASP A 209 11.98 20.39 8.40
CA ASP A 209 11.13 21.51 8.01
C ASP A 209 9.68 21.03 7.90
N ARG A 210 8.82 21.61 8.73
CA ARG A 210 7.39 21.30 8.78
C ARG A 210 6.76 21.37 7.39
N ARG A 211 7.31 22.20 6.50
CA ARG A 211 6.84 22.37 5.11
C ARG A 211 7.13 21.11 4.30
N ILE A 212 8.34 20.56 4.38
CA ILE A 212 8.72 19.31 3.68
C ILE A 212 7.86 18.16 4.18
N TYR A 213 7.68 18.03 5.51
CA TYR A 213 6.81 17.00 6.09
C TYR A 213 5.37 17.09 5.59
N LEU A 214 4.78 18.28 5.58
CA LEU A 214 3.41 18.50 5.11
C LEU A 214 3.29 18.20 3.61
N LEU A 215 4.24 18.63 2.79
CA LEU A 215 4.25 18.34 1.36
C LEU A 215 4.33 16.84 1.09
N LEU A 216 5.25 16.13 1.73
CA LEU A 216 5.36 14.67 1.59
C LEU A 216 4.04 13.98 1.99
N THR A 217 3.46 14.40 3.09
CA THR A 217 2.18 13.86 3.58
C THR A 217 1.05 14.07 2.56
N LEU A 218 0.94 15.27 2.00
CA LEU A 218 -0.08 15.60 0.99
C LEU A 218 0.16 14.85 -0.32
N ILE A 219 1.39 14.81 -0.82
CA ILE A 219 1.78 14.09 -2.04
C ILE A 219 1.38 12.62 -1.94
N PHE A 220 1.71 11.96 -0.82
CA PHE A 220 1.38 10.55 -0.65
C PHE A 220 -0.09 10.31 -0.38
N ALA A 221 -0.79 11.21 0.33
CA ALA A 221 -2.23 11.12 0.56
C ALA A 221 -3.01 11.26 -0.76
N LEU A 222 -2.70 12.25 -1.59
CA LEU A 222 -3.32 12.42 -2.91
C LEU A 222 -3.06 11.21 -3.81
N GLY A 223 -1.80 10.76 -3.88
CA GLY A 223 -1.45 9.55 -4.64
C GLY A 223 -2.19 8.31 -4.16
N ALA A 224 -2.45 8.19 -2.85
CA ALA A 224 -3.19 7.07 -2.27
C ALA A 224 -4.68 7.12 -2.63
N VAL A 225 -5.31 8.30 -2.57
CA VAL A 225 -6.71 8.52 -2.99
C VAL A 225 -6.89 8.19 -4.48
N ILE A 226 -6.04 8.75 -5.35
CA ILE A 226 -6.10 8.49 -6.80
C ILE A 226 -5.96 7.00 -7.10
N MET A 227 -4.97 6.33 -6.46
CA MET A 227 -4.76 4.90 -6.64
C MET A 227 -5.96 4.07 -6.20
N THR A 228 -6.54 4.40 -5.05
CA THR A 228 -7.69 3.65 -4.52
C THR A 228 -8.93 3.84 -5.39
N ALA A 229 -9.21 5.07 -5.82
CA ALA A 229 -10.31 5.36 -6.73
C ALA A 229 -10.18 4.55 -8.03
N MET A 230 -9.00 4.59 -8.66
CA MET A 230 -8.72 3.83 -9.88
C MET A 230 -8.76 2.31 -9.66
N SER A 231 -8.29 1.81 -8.51
CA SER A 231 -8.30 0.36 -8.23
C SER A 231 -9.71 -0.18 -7.97
N VAL A 232 -10.61 0.62 -7.39
CA VAL A 232 -11.95 0.18 -7.00
C VAL A 232 -12.99 0.49 -8.07
N GLN A 233 -12.86 1.63 -8.77
CA GLN A 233 -13.93 2.17 -9.61
C GLN A 233 -13.60 2.17 -11.11
N LEU A 234 -12.40 1.75 -11.53
CA LEU A 234 -11.96 1.84 -12.92
C LEU A 234 -12.96 1.22 -13.90
N ILE A 235 -13.45 0.00 -13.61
CA ILE A 235 -14.40 -0.70 -14.50
C ILE A 235 -15.69 0.14 -14.62
N SER A 236 -16.24 0.62 -13.52
CA SER A 236 -17.45 1.46 -13.53
C SER A 236 -17.23 2.78 -14.25
N LEU A 237 -16.05 3.40 -14.10
CA LEU A 237 -15.69 4.63 -14.80
C LEU A 237 -15.61 4.40 -16.32
N LEU A 238 -14.99 3.32 -16.76
CA LEU A 238 -14.90 2.97 -18.18
C LEU A 238 -16.27 2.62 -18.76
N GLN A 239 -17.11 1.87 -18.04
CA GLN A 239 -18.48 1.62 -18.46
C GLN A 239 -19.29 2.91 -18.58
N GLY A 240 -19.13 3.85 -17.65
CA GLY A 240 -19.74 5.18 -17.70
C GLY A 240 -19.25 6.04 -18.88
N GLN A 241 -18.10 5.72 -19.49
CA GLN A 241 -17.61 6.31 -20.72
C GLN A 241 -18.10 5.59 -21.99
N GLY A 242 -18.92 4.53 -21.84
CA GLY A 242 -19.50 3.78 -22.96
C GLY A 242 -18.77 2.50 -23.35
N TYR A 243 -17.74 2.07 -22.61
CA TYR A 243 -17.10 0.78 -22.85
C TYR A 243 -17.98 -0.37 -22.38
N SER A 244 -17.99 -1.48 -23.15
CA SER A 244 -18.63 -2.72 -22.67
C SER A 244 -17.88 -3.28 -21.45
N LEU A 245 -18.55 -4.09 -20.63
CA LEU A 245 -17.93 -4.73 -19.46
C LEU A 245 -16.66 -5.51 -19.84
N ALA A 246 -16.71 -6.28 -20.93
CA ALA A 246 -15.56 -7.04 -21.40
C ALA A 246 -14.38 -6.15 -21.80
N ALA A 247 -14.65 -5.03 -22.51
CA ALA A 247 -13.62 -4.06 -22.87
C ALA A 247 -13.04 -3.36 -21.63
N ALA A 248 -13.89 -2.98 -20.66
CA ALA A 248 -13.45 -2.34 -19.42
C ALA A 248 -12.55 -3.28 -18.61
N ILE A 249 -12.90 -4.58 -18.51
CA ILE A 249 -12.06 -5.58 -17.83
C ILE A 249 -10.73 -5.75 -18.58
N GLY A 250 -10.74 -5.90 -19.90
CA GLY A 250 -9.53 -6.03 -20.71
C GLY A 250 -8.59 -4.84 -20.58
N LEU A 251 -9.12 -3.61 -20.60
CA LEU A 251 -8.36 -2.39 -20.38
C LEU A 251 -7.78 -2.32 -18.96
N SER A 252 -8.55 -2.70 -17.97
CA SER A 252 -8.09 -2.71 -16.54
C SER A 252 -6.94 -3.70 -16.34
N ALA A 253 -6.90 -4.80 -17.08
CA ALA A 253 -5.83 -5.79 -17.02
C ALA A 253 -4.46 -5.24 -17.43
N LEU A 254 -4.39 -4.13 -18.18
CA LEU A 254 -3.13 -3.47 -18.56
C LEU A 254 -2.38 -2.87 -17.36
N LEU A 255 -3.08 -2.58 -16.26
CA LEU A 255 -2.47 -1.94 -15.09
C LEU A 255 -1.39 -2.81 -14.43
N GLY A 256 -1.65 -4.11 -14.28
CA GLY A 256 -0.71 -5.02 -13.63
C GLY A 256 0.66 -5.07 -14.31
N PRO A 257 0.72 -5.46 -15.59
CA PRO A 257 1.97 -5.50 -16.34
C PRO A 257 2.71 -4.17 -16.41
N SER A 258 2.00 -3.04 -16.57
CA SER A 258 2.63 -1.71 -16.60
C SER A 258 3.21 -1.30 -15.25
N GLN A 259 2.57 -1.63 -14.13
CA GLN A 259 3.12 -1.41 -12.79
C GLN A 259 4.40 -2.22 -12.56
N VAL A 260 4.39 -3.49 -12.94
CA VAL A 260 5.57 -4.35 -12.80
C VAL A 260 6.70 -3.89 -13.72
N GLY A 261 6.39 -3.60 -14.99
CA GLY A 261 7.36 -3.11 -15.98
C GLY A 261 8.09 -1.86 -15.49
N SER A 262 7.37 -0.87 -14.96
CA SER A 262 7.99 0.36 -14.44
C SER A 262 8.89 0.11 -13.23
N ARG A 263 8.56 -0.85 -12.35
CA ARG A 263 9.40 -1.24 -11.22
C ARG A 263 10.68 -1.95 -11.68
N VAL A 264 10.59 -2.80 -12.71
CA VAL A 264 11.76 -3.42 -13.32
C VAL A 264 12.70 -2.35 -13.89
N LEU A 265 12.17 -1.40 -14.66
CA LEU A 265 12.96 -0.31 -15.22
C LEU A 265 13.62 0.55 -14.12
N GLN A 266 12.94 0.78 -13.01
CA GLN A 266 13.51 1.51 -11.86
C GLN A 266 14.73 0.81 -11.25
N VAL A 267 14.81 -0.53 -11.30
CA VAL A 267 15.99 -1.25 -10.81
C VAL A 267 17.27 -0.85 -11.57
N PHE A 268 17.15 -0.55 -12.85
CA PHE A 268 18.28 -0.09 -13.67
C PHE A 268 18.61 1.40 -13.46
N SER A 269 17.67 2.18 -12.91
CA SER A 269 17.81 3.64 -12.69
C SER A 269 18.21 4.02 -11.26
N ARG A 270 18.75 3.10 -10.45
CA ARG A 270 19.04 3.25 -9.01
C ARG A 270 19.96 4.40 -8.62
N LYS A 271 20.72 4.96 -9.57
CA LYS A 271 21.71 6.04 -9.29
C LYS A 271 21.06 7.43 -9.13
N ARG A 272 19.78 7.61 -9.44
CA ARG A 272 19.11 8.91 -9.38
C ARG A 272 18.50 9.13 -7.99
N HIS A 273 18.52 10.39 -7.53
CA HIS A 273 17.84 10.78 -6.29
C HIS A 273 16.34 10.44 -6.36
N PRO A 274 15.73 9.86 -5.32
CA PRO A 274 14.33 9.42 -5.34
C PRO A 274 13.30 10.50 -5.69
N ILE A 275 13.64 11.78 -5.51
CA ILE A 275 12.79 12.92 -5.85
C ILE A 275 12.44 12.96 -7.35
N TRP A 276 13.39 12.62 -8.22
CA TRP A 276 13.17 12.56 -9.66
C TRP A 276 12.28 11.39 -10.07
N THR A 277 12.43 10.24 -9.41
CA THR A 277 11.53 9.11 -9.61
C THR A 277 10.12 9.47 -9.15
N THR A 278 9.98 10.25 -8.07
CA THR A 278 8.69 10.75 -7.60
C THR A 278 8.06 11.68 -8.65
N LEU A 279 8.83 12.60 -9.21
CA LEU A 279 8.33 13.50 -10.27
C LEU A 279 7.86 12.69 -11.49
N ILE A 280 8.65 11.73 -11.98
CA ILE A 280 8.25 10.84 -13.09
C ILE A 280 6.97 10.10 -12.74
N SER A 281 6.86 9.56 -11.53
CA SER A 281 5.68 8.83 -11.07
C SER A 281 4.41 9.70 -11.13
N VAL A 282 4.43 10.90 -10.55
CA VAL A 282 3.23 11.77 -10.51
C VAL A 282 2.89 12.34 -11.88
N VAL A 283 3.89 12.63 -12.71
CA VAL A 283 3.68 13.08 -14.10
C VAL A 283 3.04 11.96 -14.94
N PHE A 284 3.51 10.72 -14.82
CA PHE A 284 2.91 9.58 -15.52
C PHE A 284 1.47 9.34 -15.06
N VAL A 285 1.19 9.45 -13.77
CA VAL A 285 -0.18 9.36 -13.23
C VAL A 285 -1.06 10.46 -13.83
N ALA A 286 -0.58 11.70 -13.88
CA ALA A 286 -1.35 12.83 -14.41
C ALA A 286 -1.60 12.69 -15.92
N ILE A 287 -0.57 12.39 -16.71
CA ILE A 287 -0.71 12.18 -18.17
C ILE A 287 -1.64 11.00 -18.46
N GLY A 288 -1.46 9.89 -17.73
CA GLY A 288 -2.29 8.71 -17.92
C GLY A 288 -3.77 9.00 -17.65
N LEU A 289 -4.09 9.67 -16.56
CA LEU A 289 -5.46 10.08 -16.23
C LEU A 289 -6.03 11.08 -17.23
N LEU A 290 -5.24 12.06 -17.69
CA LEU A 290 -5.67 13.01 -18.71
C LEU A 290 -6.05 12.27 -20.02
N PHE A 291 -5.25 11.31 -20.47
CA PHE A 291 -5.59 10.51 -21.66
C PHE A 291 -6.90 9.73 -21.48
N VAL A 292 -7.09 9.09 -20.31
CA VAL A 292 -8.35 8.39 -20.01
C VAL A 292 -9.54 9.35 -20.00
N THR A 293 -9.33 10.60 -19.55
CA THR A 293 -10.42 11.59 -19.38
C THR A 293 -10.82 12.26 -20.68
N ILE A 294 -9.84 12.70 -21.48
CA ILE A 294 -10.11 13.59 -22.64
C ILE A 294 -9.88 12.93 -24.00
N ALA A 295 -9.25 11.76 -24.05
CA ALA A 295 -8.91 11.09 -25.31
C ALA A 295 -9.34 9.60 -25.28
N PRO A 296 -10.63 9.27 -25.47
CA PRO A 296 -11.13 7.89 -25.39
C PRO A 296 -10.38 6.92 -26.31
N ALA A 297 -9.94 7.36 -27.50
CA ALA A 297 -9.13 6.57 -28.40
C ALA A 297 -7.75 6.16 -27.82
N MET A 298 -7.26 6.89 -26.82
CA MET A 298 -5.97 6.66 -26.17
C MET A 298 -6.11 6.05 -24.77
N THR A 299 -7.29 5.60 -24.36
CA THR A 299 -7.53 5.06 -23.00
C THR A 299 -6.57 3.93 -22.67
N ALA A 300 -6.29 3.00 -23.58
CA ALA A 300 -5.33 1.91 -23.34
C ALA A 300 -3.92 2.44 -23.03
N LEU A 301 -3.43 3.39 -23.83
CA LEU A 301 -2.14 4.06 -23.61
C LEU A 301 -2.15 4.83 -22.27
N GLY A 302 -3.24 5.56 -21.99
CA GLY A 302 -3.44 6.27 -20.74
C GLY A 302 -3.34 5.36 -19.53
N LEU A 303 -3.97 4.19 -19.56
CA LEU A 303 -3.91 3.20 -18.48
C LEU A 303 -2.52 2.57 -18.32
N VAL A 304 -1.79 2.34 -19.41
CA VAL A 304 -0.39 1.87 -19.34
C VAL A 304 0.50 2.92 -18.70
N ILE A 305 0.40 4.18 -19.08
CA ILE A 305 1.18 5.28 -18.50
C ILE A 305 0.80 5.49 -17.03
N TYR A 306 -0.50 5.51 -16.71
CA TYR A 306 -0.98 5.59 -15.33
C TYR A 306 -0.44 4.42 -14.50
N GLY A 307 -0.54 3.19 -15.00
CA GLY A 307 -0.04 2.00 -14.33
C GLY A 307 1.46 2.07 -14.05
N ALA A 308 2.25 2.54 -15.03
CA ALA A 308 3.68 2.75 -14.85
C ALA A 308 3.98 3.77 -13.73
N GLY A 309 3.28 4.91 -13.72
CA GLY A 309 3.38 5.90 -12.65
C GLY A 309 3.02 5.34 -11.28
N ASN A 310 1.91 4.61 -11.18
CA ASN A 310 1.48 3.99 -9.92
C ASN A 310 2.43 2.88 -9.45
N GLY A 311 3.06 2.16 -10.37
CA GLY A 311 4.12 1.18 -10.05
C GLY A 311 5.32 1.83 -9.37
N LEU A 312 5.80 2.96 -9.90
CA LEU A 312 6.89 3.76 -9.31
C LEU A 312 6.49 4.34 -7.94
N ARG A 313 5.23 4.78 -7.78
CA ARG A 313 4.71 5.32 -6.52
C ARG A 313 4.93 4.37 -5.34
N ALA A 314 4.74 3.08 -5.53
CA ALA A 314 4.94 2.08 -4.47
C ALA A 314 6.37 2.07 -3.93
N ILE A 315 7.35 2.30 -4.80
CA ILE A 315 8.78 2.36 -4.45
C ILE A 315 9.11 3.70 -3.78
N VAL A 316 8.73 4.82 -4.39
CA VAL A 316 9.11 6.15 -3.89
C VAL A 316 8.47 6.48 -2.55
N ARG A 317 7.34 5.86 -2.21
CA ARG A 317 6.71 5.97 -0.88
C ARG A 317 7.66 5.58 0.25
N GLY A 318 8.53 4.61 0.03
CA GLY A 318 9.56 4.22 0.99
C GLY A 318 10.87 4.97 0.81
N LEU A 319 11.28 5.21 -0.44
CA LEU A 319 12.59 5.75 -0.74
C LEU A 319 12.71 7.27 -0.55
N LEU A 320 11.68 8.04 -0.90
CA LEU A 320 11.76 9.50 -0.83
C LEU A 320 11.87 10.01 0.62
N PRO A 321 11.04 9.55 1.57
CA PRO A 321 11.24 9.91 2.98
C PRO A 321 12.59 9.42 3.53
N LEU A 322 13.06 8.23 3.12
CA LEU A 322 14.35 7.69 3.55
C LEU A 322 15.53 8.55 3.09
N ALA A 323 15.43 9.17 1.91
CA ALA A 323 16.47 10.04 1.36
C ALA A 323 16.47 11.46 1.93
N LEU A 324 15.31 11.92 2.47
CA LEU A 324 15.15 13.28 2.99
C LEU A 324 15.21 13.37 4.52
N MET A 325 15.21 12.24 5.21
CA MET A 325 15.11 12.18 6.66
C MET A 325 16.22 11.33 7.27
N SER A 326 16.66 11.67 8.49
CA SER A 326 17.54 10.77 9.22
C SER A 326 16.84 9.45 9.56
N PRO A 327 17.58 8.32 9.70
CA PRO A 327 16.99 7.01 9.98
C PRO A 327 16.06 6.99 11.21
N THR A 328 16.39 7.77 12.24
CA THR A 328 15.60 7.89 13.48
C THR A 328 14.26 8.57 13.24
N HIS A 329 14.28 9.70 12.53
CA HIS A 329 13.07 10.46 12.21
C HIS A 329 12.21 9.74 11.17
N TYR A 330 12.83 9.04 10.22
CA TYR A 330 12.14 8.25 9.21
C TYR A 330 11.12 7.28 9.80
N VAL A 331 11.51 6.50 10.82
CA VAL A 331 10.62 5.48 11.42
C VAL A 331 9.35 6.10 12.01
N LEU A 332 9.51 7.16 12.83
CA LEU A 332 8.39 7.82 13.48
C LEU A 332 7.49 8.57 12.49
N LEU A 333 8.11 9.24 11.52
CA LEU A 333 7.38 10.02 10.54
C LEU A 333 6.65 9.15 9.52
N MET A 334 7.19 7.98 9.15
CA MET A 334 6.48 7.03 8.29
C MET A 334 5.10 6.67 8.85
N GLY A 335 4.99 6.36 10.15
CA GLY A 335 3.70 6.08 10.77
C GLY A 335 2.75 7.28 10.82
N ARG A 336 3.31 8.49 11.06
CA ARG A 336 2.50 9.72 11.07
C ARG A 336 2.02 10.11 9.66
N MET A 337 2.88 9.98 8.64
CA MET A 337 2.57 10.24 7.23
C MET A 337 1.61 9.21 6.63
N ALA A 338 1.67 7.96 7.09
CA ALA A 338 0.78 6.90 6.65
C ALA A 338 -0.69 7.18 7.01
N ARG A 339 -0.94 7.78 8.16
CA ARG A 339 -2.29 8.01 8.70
C ARG A 339 -3.19 8.79 7.73
N PRO A 340 -2.84 9.99 7.24
CA PRO A 340 -3.67 10.72 6.28
C PRO A 340 -3.88 9.96 4.97
N SER A 341 -2.84 9.28 4.48
CA SER A 341 -2.94 8.47 3.26
C SER A 341 -3.94 7.32 3.40
N LEU A 342 -3.90 6.60 4.51
CA LEU A 342 -4.81 5.47 4.78
C LEU A 342 -6.24 5.94 5.08
N ILE A 343 -6.41 7.08 5.77
CA ILE A 343 -7.75 7.68 5.96
C ILE A 343 -8.35 8.04 4.60
N GLY A 344 -7.57 8.69 3.73
CA GLY A 344 -7.99 8.99 2.37
C GLY A 344 -8.39 7.72 1.60
N GLN A 345 -7.59 6.66 1.69
CA GLN A 345 -7.92 5.37 1.07
C GLN A 345 -9.23 4.76 1.61
N ALA A 346 -9.45 4.81 2.92
CA ALA A 346 -10.66 4.27 3.54
C ALA A 346 -11.92 5.02 3.11
N LEU A 347 -11.83 6.34 2.93
CA LEU A 347 -12.95 7.18 2.52
C LEU A 347 -13.21 7.15 1.02
N THR A 348 -12.19 6.86 0.19
CA THR A 348 -12.27 6.95 -1.27
C THR A 348 -13.37 6.10 -1.89
N PRO A 349 -13.61 4.81 -1.51
CA PRO A 349 -14.67 4.02 -2.12
C PRO A 349 -16.06 4.60 -1.87
N LEU A 350 -16.31 5.11 -0.65
CA LEU A 350 -17.57 5.73 -0.27
C LEU A 350 -17.81 7.06 -1.00
N ALA A 351 -16.82 7.94 -0.94
CA ALA A 351 -16.87 9.24 -1.61
C ALA A 351 -17.00 9.08 -3.13
N GLY A 352 -16.24 8.15 -3.70
CA GLY A 352 -16.24 7.91 -5.14
C GLY A 352 -17.56 7.33 -5.65
N GLY A 353 -18.24 6.47 -4.88
CA GLY A 353 -19.58 5.99 -5.22
C GLY A 353 -20.60 7.13 -5.27
N TYR A 354 -20.57 8.02 -4.28
CA TYR A 354 -21.43 9.21 -4.25
C TYR A 354 -21.12 10.17 -5.42
N LEU A 355 -19.84 10.46 -5.67
CA LEU A 355 -19.42 11.34 -6.73
C LEU A 355 -19.76 10.79 -8.12
N LEU A 356 -19.69 9.46 -8.29
CA LEU A 356 -20.07 8.81 -9.54
C LEU A 356 -21.57 8.96 -9.82
N GLN A 357 -22.42 8.89 -8.80
CA GLN A 357 -23.85 9.15 -8.94
C GLN A 357 -24.17 10.63 -9.21
N ALA A 358 -23.43 11.56 -8.57
CA ALA A 358 -23.70 12.98 -8.66
C ALA A 358 -23.12 13.62 -9.94
N TRP A 359 -21.93 13.22 -10.36
CA TRP A 359 -21.17 13.88 -11.45
C TRP A 359 -20.91 12.97 -12.66
N GLY A 360 -21.33 11.70 -12.59
CA GLY A 360 -21.03 10.71 -13.61
C GLY A 360 -19.54 10.36 -13.71
N ALA A 361 -19.22 9.43 -14.62
CA ALA A 361 -17.86 8.96 -14.82
C ALA A 361 -16.90 10.07 -15.29
N GLY A 362 -17.34 10.93 -16.21
CA GLY A 362 -16.55 12.05 -16.72
C GLY A 362 -16.17 13.05 -15.62
N GLY A 363 -17.11 13.40 -14.74
CA GLY A 363 -16.86 14.31 -13.63
C GLY A 363 -15.87 13.73 -12.60
N VAL A 364 -16.01 12.45 -12.28
CA VAL A 364 -15.05 11.77 -11.38
C VAL A 364 -13.64 11.70 -11.98
N LEU A 365 -13.52 11.34 -13.27
CA LEU A 365 -12.24 11.31 -13.97
C LEU A 365 -11.59 12.70 -14.06
N ALA A 366 -12.38 13.74 -14.34
CA ALA A 366 -11.90 15.13 -14.32
C ALA A 366 -11.39 15.54 -12.94
N GLY A 367 -12.13 15.19 -11.87
CA GLY A 367 -11.69 15.40 -10.49
C GLY A 367 -10.39 14.67 -10.16
N LEU A 368 -10.26 13.38 -10.52
CA LEU A 368 -9.03 12.62 -10.33
C LEU A 368 -7.85 13.20 -11.12
N SER A 369 -8.08 13.64 -12.36
CA SER A 369 -7.06 14.30 -13.19
C SER A 369 -6.61 15.63 -12.56
N SER A 370 -7.52 16.41 -12.02
CA SER A 370 -7.21 17.65 -11.31
C SER A 370 -6.37 17.39 -10.05
N LEU A 371 -6.71 16.37 -9.27
CA LEU A 371 -5.91 15.94 -8.11
C LEU A 371 -4.51 15.45 -8.52
N ALA A 372 -4.40 14.78 -9.67
CA ALA A 372 -3.11 14.32 -10.19
C ALA A 372 -2.22 15.50 -10.64
N VAL A 373 -2.79 16.51 -11.32
CA VAL A 373 -2.08 17.74 -11.68
C VAL A 373 -1.65 18.50 -10.42
N LEU A 374 -2.53 18.63 -9.43
CA LEU A 374 -2.16 19.22 -8.13
C LEU A 374 -0.99 18.47 -7.49
N ASN A 375 -0.99 17.15 -7.56
CA ASN A 375 0.09 16.35 -7.01
C ASN A 375 1.44 16.61 -7.73
N VAL A 376 1.43 16.84 -9.05
CA VAL A 376 2.63 17.27 -9.80
C VAL A 376 3.13 18.62 -9.28
N LEU A 377 2.23 19.60 -9.09
CA LEU A 377 2.60 20.93 -8.58
C LEU A 377 3.21 20.85 -7.17
N LEU A 378 2.67 20.00 -6.29
CA LEU A 378 3.22 19.78 -4.95
C LEU A 378 4.63 19.16 -5.01
N VAL A 379 4.88 18.22 -5.93
CA VAL A 379 6.21 17.62 -6.10
C VAL A 379 7.20 18.65 -6.65
N LEU A 380 6.80 19.50 -7.59
CA LEU A 380 7.64 20.59 -8.08
C LEU A 380 7.98 21.59 -6.97
N LEU A 381 7.01 21.93 -6.13
CA LEU A 381 7.23 22.78 -4.95
C LEU A 381 8.21 22.11 -3.96
N LEU A 382 8.06 20.80 -3.74
CA LEU A 382 8.99 20.05 -2.90
C LEU A 382 10.43 20.10 -3.46
N ILE A 383 10.60 19.90 -4.76
CA ILE A 383 11.91 19.99 -5.42
C ILE A 383 12.53 21.38 -5.21
N TRP A 384 11.72 22.43 -5.41
CA TRP A 384 12.19 23.81 -5.24
C TRP A 384 12.65 24.08 -3.79
N LEU A 385 11.91 23.61 -2.78
CA LEU A 385 12.29 23.76 -1.38
C LEU A 385 13.57 23.01 -1.05
N VAL A 386 13.68 21.73 -1.45
CA VAL A 386 14.88 20.92 -1.20
C VAL A 386 16.12 21.50 -1.87
N CYS A 387 16.01 22.00 -3.10
CA CYS A 387 17.11 22.66 -3.79
C CYS A 387 17.52 23.99 -3.14
N LYS A 388 16.58 24.70 -2.49
CA LYS A 388 16.87 25.95 -1.78
C LYS A 388 17.61 25.72 -0.46
N GLU A 389 17.31 24.62 0.26
CA GLU A 389 18.01 24.28 1.50
C GLU A 389 19.43 23.76 1.30
N GLN A 390 19.75 23.28 0.09
CA GLN A 390 21.11 22.80 -0.26
C GLN A 390 22.05 23.92 -0.76
N ARG A 391 21.52 25.13 -0.97
CA ARG A 391 22.29 26.34 -1.30
C ARG A 391 22.55 27.19 -0.07
#